data_f13378de52e2c38132cce3d9c7cee64d
#
_entry.id   f13378de52e2c38132cce3d9c7cee64d
#
_cell.length_a   1.000
_cell.length_b   1.000
_cell.length_c   1.000
_cell.angle_alpha   90.00
_cell.angle_beta   90.00
_cell.angle_gamma   90.00
#
_symmetry.space_group_name_H-M   'P 1'
#
loop_
_entity.id
_entity.type
_entity.pdbx_description
1 polymer ?
#
loop_
_entity_poly.entity_id
_entity_poly.type
_entity_poly.pdbx_seq_one_letter_code
_entity_poly.pdbx_strand_id
1 'polypeptide(L)'
;MCSSDLDGALLYLGDGHAAQGDGESCGTAIECGMTTEAVVSLAAGRPLASVHAQTPAGLVTFGFSADLNEAMGDALDAMVSWLSALYDTSRAEALALASTCVDLRVTQVVNITWGVHALLPAGLLT
;
A
#
# COMPACT_ATOMS: atom_id res chain seq x y z
N MET A 1 -5.96 -2.19 7.89
CA MET A 1 -6.07 -3.03 9.10
C MET A 1 -5.43 -4.35 8.78
N CYS A 2 -4.20 -4.52 9.21
CA CYS A 2 -3.52 -5.79 9.08
C CYS A 2 -3.84 -6.58 10.34
N SER A 3 -4.65 -7.57 10.28
CA SER A 3 -4.96 -8.31 11.47
C SER A 3 -4.42 -9.72 11.35
N SER A 4 -3.56 -10.04 12.27
CA SER A 4 -3.19 -11.41 12.60
C SER A 4 -4.31 -12.16 13.34
N ASP A 5 -5.39 -11.45 13.70
CA ASP A 5 -6.46 -11.91 14.59
C ASP A 5 -7.79 -11.94 13.85
N LEU A 6 -7.81 -12.70 12.75
CA LEU A 6 -8.96 -12.72 11.84
C LEU A 6 -9.85 -13.96 11.98
N ASP A 7 -9.90 -14.58 13.15
CA ASP A 7 -10.88 -15.64 13.38
C ASP A 7 -12.30 -15.09 13.18
N GLY A 8 -12.96 -15.55 12.13
CA GLY A 8 -14.30 -15.09 11.75
C GLY A 8 -14.35 -13.77 10.97
N ALA A 9 -13.24 -13.26 10.46
CA ALA A 9 -13.26 -12.10 9.58
C ALA A 9 -13.96 -12.37 8.27
N LEU A 10 -14.58 -11.31 7.72
CA LEU A 10 -15.25 -11.34 6.42
C LEU A 10 -14.35 -10.69 5.37
N LEU A 11 -14.23 -11.34 4.22
CA LEU A 11 -13.60 -10.77 3.03
C LEU A 11 -14.69 -10.19 2.12
N TYR A 12 -14.53 -8.91 1.76
CA TYR A 12 -15.36 -8.23 0.78
C TYR A 12 -14.53 -7.94 -0.46
N LEU A 13 -15.09 -8.26 -1.63
CA LEU A 13 -14.53 -7.95 -2.95
C LEU A 13 -15.63 -7.28 -3.77
N GLY A 14 -15.32 -6.13 -4.36
CA GLY A 14 -16.28 -5.39 -5.14
C GLY A 14 -15.74 -4.04 -5.61
N ASP A 15 -16.64 -3.17 -6.04
CA ASP A 15 -16.36 -1.79 -6.39
C ASP A 15 -15.36 -1.65 -7.55
N GLY A 16 -15.70 -2.30 -8.67
CA GLY A 16 -14.85 -2.34 -9.87
C GLY A 16 -14.91 -1.02 -10.63
N HIS A 17 -13.75 -0.41 -10.87
CA HIS A 17 -13.62 0.83 -11.64
C HIS A 17 -12.81 0.60 -12.91
N ALA A 18 -13.29 1.12 -14.04
CA ALA A 18 -12.53 1.13 -15.29
C ALA A 18 -11.43 2.20 -15.28
N ALA A 19 -11.65 3.29 -14.56
CA ALA A 19 -10.65 4.33 -14.34
C ALA A 19 -10.93 5.12 -13.07
N GLN A 20 -9.86 5.36 -12.32
CA GLN A 20 -9.81 6.26 -11.19
C GLN A 20 -8.38 6.78 -11.07
N GLY A 21 -8.20 8.08 -10.88
CA GLY A 21 -6.87 8.67 -10.68
C GLY A 21 -6.35 8.46 -9.26
N ASP A 22 -5.04 8.48 -9.11
CA ASP A 22 -4.43 8.60 -7.78
C ASP A 22 -4.97 9.84 -7.07
N GLY A 23 -5.20 9.70 -5.77
CA GLY A 23 -5.78 10.75 -4.95
C GLY A 23 -7.26 10.62 -4.75
N GLU A 24 -7.99 9.84 -5.56
CA GLU A 24 -9.45 9.71 -5.41
C GLU A 24 -10.08 11.00 -4.87
N SER A 25 -9.94 12.07 -5.66
CA SER A 25 -10.20 13.44 -5.19
C SER A 25 -11.69 13.73 -4.93
N CYS A 26 -12.58 12.89 -5.46
CA CYS A 26 -14.01 12.90 -5.15
C CYS A 26 -14.57 11.48 -5.32
N GLY A 27 -15.81 11.27 -4.90
CA GLY A 27 -16.47 9.95 -4.99
C GLY A 27 -16.87 9.51 -6.40
N THR A 28 -16.37 10.16 -7.45
CA THR A 28 -16.70 9.82 -8.84
C THR A 28 -15.54 9.06 -9.48
N ALA A 29 -15.83 7.87 -9.96
CA ALA A 29 -14.96 7.05 -10.78
C ALA A 29 -15.72 6.58 -12.03
N ILE A 30 -15.07 5.90 -12.95
CA ILE A 30 -15.77 5.22 -14.04
C ILE A 30 -16.15 3.83 -13.56
N GLU A 31 -17.36 3.71 -13.06
CA GLU A 31 -17.93 2.44 -12.59
C GLU A 31 -18.09 1.45 -13.73
N CYS A 32 -17.77 0.19 -13.47
CA CYS A 32 -18.00 -0.87 -14.45
C CYS A 32 -18.27 -2.22 -13.80
N GLY A 33 -19.05 -3.05 -14.49
CA GLY A 33 -19.12 -4.48 -14.17
C GLY A 33 -17.80 -5.15 -14.56
N MET A 34 -17.30 -6.03 -13.68
CA MET A 34 -16.07 -6.78 -13.93
C MET A 34 -16.21 -8.23 -13.48
N THR A 35 -15.47 -9.11 -14.14
CA THR A 35 -15.23 -10.47 -13.65
C THR A 35 -13.86 -10.50 -12.99
N THR A 36 -13.80 -10.95 -11.75
CA THR A 36 -12.56 -11.00 -10.96
C THR A 36 -12.33 -12.41 -10.46
N GLU A 37 -11.10 -12.87 -10.54
CA GLU A 37 -10.63 -14.05 -9.83
C GLU A 37 -9.77 -13.60 -8.65
N ALA A 38 -10.11 -14.06 -7.45
CA ALA A 38 -9.34 -13.80 -6.25
C ALA A 38 -8.92 -15.12 -5.61
N VAL A 39 -7.63 -15.27 -5.37
CA VAL A 39 -7.07 -16.40 -4.62
C VAL A 39 -6.68 -15.91 -3.24
N VAL A 40 -7.26 -16.51 -2.20
CA VAL A 40 -7.01 -16.14 -0.80
C VAL A 40 -6.24 -17.25 -0.11
N SER A 41 -5.19 -16.89 0.60
CA SER A 41 -4.41 -17.82 1.40
C SER A 41 -4.04 -17.20 2.75
N LEU A 42 -3.86 -18.07 3.75
CA LEU A 42 -3.30 -17.67 5.04
C LEU A 42 -1.79 -17.91 4.99
N ALA A 43 -1.01 -16.87 5.16
CA ALA A 43 0.44 -16.95 5.16
C ALA A 43 0.99 -16.64 6.56
N ALA A 44 1.82 -17.54 7.09
CA ALA A 44 2.66 -17.25 8.24
C ALA A 44 3.93 -16.50 7.78
N GLY A 45 4.44 -15.58 8.63
CA GLY A 45 5.71 -14.89 8.35
C GLY A 45 5.59 -13.80 7.28
N ARG A 46 4.64 -12.90 7.42
CA ARG A 46 4.50 -11.74 6.54
C ARG A 46 5.69 -10.81 6.66
N PRO A 47 6.15 -10.19 5.57
CA PRO A 47 7.26 -9.24 5.62
C PRO A 47 6.89 -7.97 6.42
N LEU A 48 5.61 -7.60 6.44
CA LEU A 48 5.11 -6.41 7.12
C LEU A 48 3.81 -6.70 7.88
N ALA A 49 3.62 -5.97 8.97
CA ALA A 49 2.36 -5.93 9.72
C ALA A 49 1.31 -5.02 9.05
N SER A 50 1.74 -4.04 8.25
CA SER A 50 0.89 -3.07 7.56
C SER A 50 0.34 -3.62 6.24
N VAL A 51 -0.69 -2.94 5.71
CA VAL A 51 -1.22 -3.21 4.38
C VAL A 51 -0.16 -2.92 3.32
N HIS A 52 0.07 -3.87 2.44
CA HIS A 52 1.05 -3.74 1.37
C HIS A 52 0.64 -4.59 0.16
N ALA A 53 1.23 -4.30 -0.99
CA ALA A 53 0.98 -5.03 -2.21
C ALA A 53 2.27 -5.20 -3.02
N GLN A 54 2.33 -6.29 -3.78
CA GLN A 54 3.29 -6.47 -4.85
C GLN A 54 2.53 -6.45 -6.17
N THR A 55 2.91 -5.54 -7.04
CA THR A 55 2.24 -5.31 -8.33
C THR A 55 3.25 -5.39 -9.47
N PRO A 56 2.81 -5.47 -10.73
CA PRO A 56 3.72 -5.33 -11.86
C PRO A 56 4.46 -3.99 -11.89
N ALA A 57 3.91 -2.94 -11.28
CA ALA A 57 4.55 -1.63 -11.18
C ALA A 57 5.64 -1.58 -10.10
N GLY A 58 5.60 -2.46 -9.10
CA GLY A 58 6.56 -2.52 -8.01
C GLY A 58 5.95 -2.92 -6.67
N LEU A 59 6.70 -2.64 -5.60
CA LEU A 59 6.26 -2.84 -4.22
C LEU A 59 5.52 -1.59 -3.72
N VAL A 60 4.40 -1.79 -3.07
CA VAL A 60 3.55 -0.70 -2.59
C VAL A 60 3.23 -0.91 -1.11
N THR A 61 3.40 0.13 -0.31
CA THR A 61 2.95 0.18 1.08
C THR A 61 1.95 1.31 1.26
N PHE A 62 1.09 1.20 2.25
CA PHE A 62 0.00 2.14 2.47
C PHE A 62 0.02 2.68 3.90
N GLY A 63 -0.41 3.93 4.04
CA GLY A 63 -0.73 4.56 5.30
C GLY A 63 -2.08 5.25 5.23
N PHE A 64 -2.85 5.19 6.30
CA PHE A 64 -4.18 5.77 6.39
C PHE A 64 -4.36 6.47 7.72
N SER A 65 -4.72 7.76 7.70
CA SER A 65 -4.99 8.55 8.90
C SER A 65 -5.99 9.68 8.59
N ALA A 66 -6.55 10.27 9.65
CA ALA A 66 -7.27 11.54 9.55
C ALA A 66 -6.32 12.71 9.27
N ASP A 67 -5.02 12.55 9.47
CA ASP A 67 -3.97 13.51 9.13
C ASP A 67 -3.12 12.98 7.96
N LEU A 68 -2.96 13.81 6.92
CA LEU A 68 -2.20 13.42 5.73
C LEU A 68 -0.72 13.16 6.02
N ASN A 69 -0.12 13.90 6.97
CA ASN A 69 1.29 13.71 7.31
C ASN A 69 1.50 12.40 8.06
N GLU A 70 0.56 12.02 8.91
CA GLU A 70 0.58 10.71 9.57
C GLU A 70 0.43 9.59 8.55
N ALA A 71 -0.54 9.68 7.64
CA ALA A 71 -0.71 8.70 6.57
C ALA A 71 0.56 8.56 5.70
N MET A 72 1.21 9.67 5.38
CA MET A 72 2.49 9.68 4.66
C MET A 72 3.61 9.01 5.47
N GLY A 73 3.70 9.34 6.76
CA GLY A 73 4.67 8.75 7.67
C GLY A 73 4.52 7.23 7.76
N ASP A 74 3.29 6.74 7.91
CA ASP A 74 2.97 5.31 8.01
C ASP A 74 3.32 4.56 6.72
N ALA A 75 2.97 5.13 5.55
CA ALA A 75 3.31 4.53 4.27
C ALA A 75 4.82 4.41 4.07
N LEU A 76 5.57 5.47 4.40
CA LEU A 76 7.02 5.49 4.29
C LEU A 76 7.69 4.55 5.31
N ASP A 77 7.22 4.54 6.56
CA ASP A 77 7.75 3.68 7.61
C ASP A 77 7.61 2.19 7.26
N ALA A 78 6.47 1.82 6.70
CA ALA A 78 6.22 0.47 6.21
C ALA A 78 7.18 0.13 5.05
N MET A 79 7.41 1.04 4.10
CA MET A 79 8.34 0.83 3.00
C MET A 79 9.78 0.69 3.49
N VAL A 80 10.22 1.54 4.41
CA VAL A 80 11.56 1.46 5.03
C VAL A 80 11.74 0.12 5.75
N SER A 81 10.71 -0.34 6.46
CA SER A 81 10.73 -1.64 7.12
C SER A 81 10.86 -2.79 6.12
N TRP A 82 10.17 -2.70 4.99
CA TRP A 82 10.26 -3.70 3.92
C TRP A 82 11.64 -3.72 3.27
N LEU A 83 12.17 -2.55 2.91
CA LEU A 83 13.51 -2.42 2.34
C LEU A 83 14.59 -2.94 3.29
N SER A 84 14.49 -2.59 4.58
CA SER A 84 15.42 -3.08 5.61
C SER A 84 15.43 -4.61 5.69
N ALA A 85 14.25 -5.24 5.67
CA ALA A 85 14.13 -6.69 5.69
C ALA A 85 14.58 -7.35 4.37
N LEU A 86 14.29 -6.73 3.23
CA LEU A 86 14.58 -7.27 1.90
C LEU A 86 16.08 -7.28 1.59
N TYR A 87 16.80 -6.24 2.05
CA TYR A 87 18.23 -6.04 1.76
C TYR A 87 19.14 -6.27 2.96
N ASP A 88 18.59 -6.75 4.07
CA ASP A 88 19.32 -6.99 5.33
C ASP A 88 20.17 -5.75 5.73
N THR A 89 19.56 -4.58 5.74
CA THR A 89 20.22 -3.30 5.98
C THR A 89 19.59 -2.55 7.15
N SER A 90 20.29 -1.56 7.69
CA SER A 90 19.75 -0.73 8.76
C SER A 90 18.60 0.15 8.28
N ARG A 91 17.71 0.53 9.19
CA ARG A 91 16.62 1.47 8.87
C ARG A 91 17.11 2.80 8.30
N ALA A 92 18.27 3.28 8.75
CA ALA A 92 18.86 4.52 8.26
C ALA A 92 19.28 4.39 6.79
N GLU A 93 19.92 3.28 6.44
CA GLU A 93 20.31 2.98 5.05
C GLU A 93 19.07 2.73 4.17
N ALA A 94 18.08 1.99 4.68
CA ALA A 94 16.81 1.77 3.99
C ALA A 94 16.06 3.08 3.73
N LEU A 95 16.07 4.03 4.69
CA LEU A 95 15.50 5.36 4.49
C LEU A 95 16.27 6.18 3.46
N ALA A 96 17.59 6.13 3.48
CA ALA A 96 18.42 6.79 2.47
C ALA A 96 18.14 6.22 1.08
N LEU A 97 18.02 4.89 0.97
CA LEU A 97 17.63 4.22 -0.27
C LEU A 97 16.24 4.64 -0.72
N ALA A 98 15.25 4.61 0.17
CA ALA A 98 13.88 5.05 -0.13
C ALA A 98 13.84 6.49 -0.67
N SER A 99 14.65 7.38 -0.11
CA SER A 99 14.76 8.78 -0.56
C SER A 99 15.22 8.92 -2.02
N THR A 100 15.88 7.92 -2.58
CA THR A 100 16.39 7.97 -3.96
C THR A 100 15.48 7.31 -4.99
N CYS A 101 14.59 6.43 -4.56
CA CYS A 101 13.87 5.57 -5.50
C CYS A 101 12.41 5.28 -5.16
N VAL A 102 11.90 5.75 -4.03
CA VAL A 102 10.51 5.54 -3.63
C VAL A 102 9.69 6.79 -3.90
N ASP A 103 8.60 6.64 -4.64
CA ASP A 103 7.60 7.67 -4.85
C ASP A 103 6.56 7.65 -3.73
N LEU A 104 6.19 8.82 -3.22
CA LEU A 104 5.06 9.00 -2.33
C LEU A 104 3.91 9.66 -3.07
N ARG A 105 2.71 9.08 -2.99
CA ARG A 105 1.53 9.59 -3.68
C ARG A 105 0.31 9.54 -2.77
N VAL A 106 -0.57 10.52 -2.93
CA VAL A 106 -1.87 10.50 -2.26
C VAL A 106 -2.74 9.44 -2.93
N THR A 107 -3.22 8.48 -2.17
CA THR A 107 -4.08 7.39 -2.64
C THR A 107 -5.54 7.81 -2.68
N GLN A 108 -6.00 8.48 -1.62
CA GLN A 108 -7.37 8.98 -1.51
C GLN A 108 -7.43 10.27 -0.68
N VAL A 109 -8.30 11.19 -1.11
CA VAL A 109 -8.65 12.44 -0.42
C VAL A 109 -10.05 12.33 0.18
N VAL A 110 -10.95 11.69 -0.55
CA VAL A 110 -12.33 11.46 -0.14
C VAL A 110 -12.42 10.39 0.98
N ASN A 111 -13.58 10.19 1.56
CA ASN A 111 -13.89 9.15 2.57
C ASN A 111 -13.43 9.42 4.00
N ILE A 112 -13.19 10.70 4.36
CA ILE A 112 -12.85 11.15 5.75
C ILE A 112 -11.44 10.74 6.19
N THR A 113 -10.87 9.70 5.62
CA THR A 113 -9.53 9.21 5.92
C THR A 113 -8.62 9.45 4.74
N TRP A 114 -7.53 10.17 4.97
CA TRP A 114 -6.46 10.32 3.97
C TRP A 114 -5.75 9.00 3.76
N GLY A 115 -5.45 8.70 2.50
CA GLY A 115 -4.59 7.57 2.15
C GLY A 115 -3.35 8.06 1.40
N VAL A 116 -2.21 7.51 1.76
CA VAL A 116 -0.94 7.67 1.02
C VAL A 116 -0.38 6.31 0.70
N HIS A 117 0.21 6.18 -0.48
CA HIS A 117 1.02 5.00 -0.78
C HIS A 117 2.46 5.39 -1.12
N ALA A 118 3.37 4.52 -0.73
CA ALA A 118 4.76 4.54 -1.14
C ALA A 118 4.96 3.46 -2.20
N LEU A 119 5.52 3.82 -3.34
CA LEU A 119 5.80 2.92 -4.46
C LEU A 119 7.32 2.83 -4.67
N LEU A 120 7.86 1.63 -4.56
CA LEU A 120 9.18 1.30 -5.09
C LEU A 120 8.99 0.71 -6.49
N PRO A 121 9.35 1.42 -7.57
CA PRO A 121 9.15 0.94 -8.93
C PRO A 121 9.91 -0.35 -9.23
N ALA A 122 9.29 -1.24 -10.01
CA ALA A 122 9.91 -2.49 -10.41
C ALA A 122 11.21 -2.26 -11.22
N GLY A 123 12.23 -3.07 -10.95
CA GLY A 123 13.49 -3.05 -11.70
C GLY A 123 14.48 -1.95 -11.32
N LEU A 124 14.18 -1.11 -10.32
CA LEU A 124 15.14 -0.10 -9.84
C LEU A 124 16.22 -0.68 -8.92
N LEU A 125 15.89 -1.73 -8.19
CA LEU A 125 16.81 -2.39 -7.26
C LEU A 125 16.94 -3.87 -7.67
N THR A 126 17.79 -4.13 -8.63
CA THR A 126 18.15 -5.47 -9.14
C THR A 126 19.59 -5.80 -8.80
#